data_5cae5535e0f913fab17869c454a161fa
#
_entry.id   5cae5535e0f913fab17869c454a161fa
#
_cell.length_a   1.000
_cell.length_b   1.000
_cell.length_c   1.000
_cell.angle_alpha   90.00
_cell.angle_beta   90.00
_cell.angle_gamma   90.00
#
_symmetry.space_group_name_H-M   'P 1'
#
loop_
_entity.id
_entity.type
_entity.pdbx_description
1 polymer ?
#
loop_
_entity_poly.entity_id
_entity_poly.type
_entity_poly.pdbx_seq_one_letter_code
_entity_poly.pdbx_strand_id
1 'polypeptide(L)'
;MKVKKINTFEREYKYELPLVYKEFLCKYDGLSLDNGCTFYSLEELDDVNKELQVDIYQPDTVAIGNDGGDLVFLMKQEEETKTVYLVDAGDYDLETPYQIIQDFNEWLEKGCEIEDIDGEDIRGVDYGDLYLIKMPKEGVKGLVTIKRAFNLEMSTGELLQKSKNLPTKLLSNITSSKADIIAEKIGMSGLFEIRWEKSVRY
;
A
#
# COMPACT_ATOMS: atom_id res chain seq x y z
N MET A 1 27.82 18.08 -11.62
CA MET A 1 27.96 18.16 -10.15
C MET A 1 26.87 17.32 -9.48
N LYS A 2 25.60 17.38 -9.89
CA LYS A 2 24.49 16.59 -9.31
C LYS A 2 24.67 15.07 -9.45
N VAL A 3 25.07 14.54 -10.62
CA VAL A 3 25.33 13.11 -10.84
C VAL A 3 26.34 12.52 -9.83
N LYS A 4 27.40 13.26 -9.51
CA LYS A 4 28.37 12.81 -8.50
C LYS A 4 27.76 12.71 -7.09
N LYS A 5 26.82 13.60 -6.75
CA LYS A 5 26.10 13.54 -5.48
C LYS A 5 25.19 12.30 -5.42
N ILE A 6 24.45 12.03 -6.50
CA ILE A 6 23.59 10.85 -6.60
C ILE A 6 24.40 9.56 -6.44
N ASN A 7 25.50 9.41 -7.20
CA ASN A 7 26.36 8.22 -7.10
C ASN A 7 27.00 8.06 -5.69
N THR A 8 27.28 9.19 -5.01
CA THR A 8 27.77 9.15 -3.63
C THR A 8 26.68 8.69 -2.68
N PHE A 9 25.48 9.23 -2.83
CA PHE A 9 24.30 8.85 -2.07
C PHE A 9 23.99 7.34 -2.21
N GLU A 10 23.88 6.83 -3.45
CA GLU A 10 23.63 5.40 -3.70
C GLU A 10 24.65 4.50 -2.99
N ARG A 11 25.92 4.87 -3.03
CA ARG A 11 26.98 4.10 -2.37
C ARG A 11 26.93 4.19 -0.84
N GLU A 12 26.61 5.37 -0.29
CA GLU A 12 26.60 5.63 1.15
C GLU A 12 25.39 4.96 1.81
N TYR A 13 24.23 5.10 1.21
CA TYR A 13 22.97 4.62 1.75
C TYR A 13 22.48 3.28 1.16
N LYS A 14 23.26 2.72 0.19
CA LYS A 14 23.00 1.44 -0.47
C LYS A 14 21.68 1.39 -1.25
N TYR A 15 21.32 2.48 -1.90
CA TYR A 15 20.23 2.51 -2.87
C TYR A 15 20.73 2.15 -4.27
N GLU A 16 19.84 1.57 -5.07
CA GLU A 16 19.94 1.48 -6.52
C GLU A 16 18.75 2.26 -7.13
N LEU A 17 18.99 3.56 -7.38
CA LEU A 17 17.91 4.43 -7.86
C LEU A 17 17.64 4.18 -9.35
N PRO A 18 16.36 4.13 -9.78
CA PRO A 18 15.98 4.09 -11.19
C PRO A 18 16.60 5.24 -11.99
N LEU A 19 17.02 4.95 -13.22
CA LEU A 19 17.63 5.96 -14.09
C LEU A 19 16.72 7.18 -14.30
N VAL A 20 15.44 6.94 -14.54
CA VAL A 20 14.45 8.01 -14.72
C VAL A 20 14.32 8.91 -13.50
N TYR A 21 14.44 8.35 -12.29
CA TYR A 21 14.43 9.14 -11.06
C TYR A 21 15.75 9.88 -10.82
N LYS A 22 16.89 9.29 -11.18
CA LYS A 22 18.20 10.02 -11.19
C LYS A 22 18.16 11.22 -12.13
N GLU A 23 17.58 11.07 -13.31
CA GLU A 23 17.39 12.18 -14.26
C GLU A 23 16.47 13.26 -13.70
N PHE A 24 15.37 12.86 -13.07
CA PHE A 24 14.48 13.76 -12.34
C PHE A 24 15.23 14.55 -11.26
N LEU A 25 15.97 13.88 -10.38
CA LEU A 25 16.77 14.51 -9.34
C LEU A 25 17.82 15.48 -9.91
N CYS A 26 18.41 15.17 -11.06
CA CYS A 26 19.31 16.08 -11.74
C CYS A 26 18.62 17.37 -12.20
N LYS A 27 17.36 17.29 -12.61
CA LYS A 27 16.59 18.41 -13.16
C LYS A 27 15.94 19.24 -12.06
N TYR A 28 15.22 18.59 -11.14
CA TYR A 28 14.37 19.26 -10.16
C TYR A 28 14.93 19.21 -8.74
N ASP A 29 15.45 18.03 -8.28
CA ASP A 29 15.97 17.80 -6.92
C ASP A 29 14.92 18.12 -5.84
N GLY A 30 13.78 17.47 -5.97
CA GLY A 30 12.56 17.75 -5.23
C GLY A 30 11.57 18.59 -6.03
N LEU A 31 10.29 18.29 -5.92
CA LEU A 31 9.22 18.99 -6.64
C LEU A 31 7.89 18.81 -5.92
N SER A 32 7.18 19.92 -5.67
CA SER A 32 5.78 19.87 -5.24
C SER A 32 4.90 20.49 -6.31
N LEU A 33 3.79 19.82 -6.62
CA LEU A 33 2.82 20.22 -7.63
C LEU A 33 1.56 20.79 -6.97
N ASP A 34 0.80 21.59 -7.72
CA ASP A 34 -0.43 22.21 -7.24
C ASP A 34 -1.54 21.21 -6.88
N ASN A 35 -1.47 19.98 -7.42
CA ASN A 35 -2.40 18.90 -7.11
C ASN A 35 -2.05 18.12 -5.83
N GLY A 36 -1.04 18.54 -5.07
CA GLY A 36 -0.61 17.91 -3.83
C GLY A 36 0.53 16.92 -3.99
N CYS A 37 0.78 16.39 -5.20
CA CYS A 37 1.89 15.47 -5.42
C CYS A 37 3.23 16.12 -5.08
N THR A 38 4.02 15.43 -4.27
CA THR A 38 5.35 15.88 -3.84
C THR A 38 6.37 14.77 -4.09
N PHE A 39 7.48 15.12 -4.74
CA PHE A 39 8.61 14.24 -4.98
C PHE A 39 9.77 14.67 -4.10
N TYR A 40 10.41 13.72 -3.47
CA TYR A 40 11.48 13.97 -2.51
C TYR A 40 12.77 14.41 -3.20
N SER A 41 13.49 15.33 -2.57
CA SER A 41 14.86 15.70 -2.95
C SER A 41 15.85 14.60 -2.55
N LEU A 42 17.05 14.63 -3.12
CA LEU A 42 18.10 13.68 -2.75
C LEU A 42 18.50 13.80 -1.26
N GLU A 43 18.38 15.00 -0.68
CA GLU A 43 18.72 15.26 0.72
C GLU A 43 17.71 14.62 1.69
N GLU A 44 16.42 14.59 1.30
CA GLU A 44 15.34 14.05 2.14
C GLU A 44 15.15 12.55 1.97
N LEU A 45 15.63 11.98 0.85
CA LEU A 45 15.21 10.66 0.38
C LEU A 45 15.49 9.54 1.39
N ASP A 46 16.68 9.51 2.00
CA ASP A 46 17.03 8.45 2.96
C ASP A 46 16.25 8.58 4.27
N ASP A 47 16.13 9.80 4.78
CA ASP A 47 15.41 10.05 6.03
C ASP A 47 13.92 9.70 5.91
N VAL A 48 13.27 10.09 4.81
CA VAL A 48 11.86 9.77 4.55
C VAL A 48 11.66 8.27 4.37
N ASN A 49 12.52 7.59 3.61
CA ASN A 49 12.41 6.14 3.43
C ASN A 49 12.58 5.36 4.74
N LYS A 50 13.44 5.83 5.65
CA LYS A 50 13.57 5.26 7.01
C LYS A 50 12.36 5.55 7.88
N GLU A 51 11.82 6.77 7.84
CA GLU A 51 10.61 7.12 8.58
C GLU A 51 9.42 6.28 8.14
N LEU A 52 9.27 6.08 6.85
CA LEU A 52 8.26 5.22 6.24
C LEU A 52 8.55 3.72 6.40
N GLN A 53 9.73 3.33 6.92
CA GLN A 53 10.16 1.94 7.10
C GLN A 53 10.09 1.12 5.80
N VAL A 54 10.39 1.75 4.65
CA VAL A 54 10.30 1.13 3.34
C VAL A 54 11.21 -0.10 3.24
N ASP A 55 12.40 -0.04 3.82
CA ASP A 55 13.37 -1.15 3.90
C ASP A 55 12.85 -2.38 4.66
N ILE A 56 11.86 -2.19 5.55
CA ILE A 56 11.23 -3.28 6.32
C ILE A 56 10.05 -3.88 5.57
N TYR A 57 9.19 -3.04 5.00
CA TYR A 57 7.95 -3.48 4.37
C TYR A 57 8.10 -3.81 2.89
N GLN A 58 8.97 -3.09 2.18
CA GLN A 58 9.23 -3.25 0.74
C GLN A 58 10.72 -3.06 0.42
N PRO A 59 11.62 -3.98 0.87
CA PRO A 59 13.07 -3.79 0.87
C PRO A 59 13.69 -3.56 -0.52
N ASP A 60 13.03 -4.00 -1.59
CA ASP A 60 13.51 -3.84 -2.96
C ASP A 60 12.92 -2.59 -3.66
N THR A 61 12.39 -1.65 -2.87
CA THR A 61 11.79 -0.43 -3.40
C THR A 61 12.37 0.82 -2.74
N VAL A 62 12.08 1.97 -3.35
CA VAL A 62 12.38 3.29 -2.81
C VAL A 62 11.11 4.16 -2.93
N ALA A 63 10.74 4.82 -1.84
CA ALA A 63 9.70 5.84 -1.85
C ALA A 63 10.29 7.12 -2.44
N ILE A 64 9.69 7.59 -3.53
CA ILE A 64 10.13 8.75 -4.30
C ILE A 64 9.25 9.99 -4.08
N GLY A 65 8.09 9.84 -3.48
CA GLY A 65 7.12 10.91 -3.27
C GLY A 65 5.82 10.44 -2.62
N ASN A 66 4.86 11.37 -2.55
CA ASN A 66 3.51 11.15 -2.04
C ASN A 66 2.51 12.08 -2.73
N ASP A 67 1.20 11.86 -2.51
CA ASP A 67 0.10 12.70 -3.04
C ASP A 67 -0.31 13.84 -2.12
N GLY A 68 0.39 14.04 -1.00
CA GLY A 68 -0.02 14.96 0.07
C GLY A 68 -1.10 14.40 0.99
N GLY A 69 -1.57 13.19 0.76
CA GLY A 69 -2.53 12.41 1.55
C GLY A 69 -1.95 11.07 2.00
N ASP A 70 -2.69 10.00 1.75
CA ASP A 70 -2.36 8.67 2.24
C ASP A 70 -1.58 7.81 1.22
N LEU A 71 -1.33 8.28 -0.01
CA LEU A 71 -0.60 7.53 -1.03
C LEU A 71 0.89 7.84 -1.02
N VAL A 72 1.71 6.79 -1.05
CA VAL A 72 3.16 6.83 -1.25
C VAL A 72 3.51 6.31 -2.63
N PHE A 73 4.44 6.97 -3.31
CA PHE A 73 4.93 6.61 -4.63
C PHE A 73 6.19 5.77 -4.50
N LEU A 74 6.09 4.47 -4.82
CA LEU A 74 7.20 3.54 -4.75
C LEU A 74 7.73 3.19 -6.14
N MET A 75 9.03 3.09 -6.29
CA MET A 75 9.68 2.47 -7.45
C MET A 75 10.54 1.30 -6.99
N LYS A 76 10.65 0.25 -7.82
CA LYS A 76 11.62 -0.81 -7.56
C LYS A 76 13.04 -0.27 -7.70
N GLN A 77 13.96 -0.76 -6.88
CA GLN A 77 15.38 -0.43 -6.94
C GLN A 77 16.07 -1.20 -8.08
N GLU A 78 15.68 -0.88 -9.31
CA GLU A 78 16.18 -1.46 -10.55
C GLU A 78 16.46 -0.31 -11.53
N GLU A 79 17.65 -0.27 -12.13
CA GLU A 79 18.08 0.87 -12.97
C GLU A 79 17.13 1.16 -14.13
N GLU A 80 16.60 0.11 -14.77
CA GLU A 80 15.76 0.21 -15.98
C GLU A 80 14.27 0.44 -15.67
N THR A 81 13.86 0.40 -14.39
CA THR A 81 12.45 0.55 -14.07
C THR A 81 11.96 1.97 -14.34
N LYS A 82 10.75 2.08 -14.87
CA LYS A 82 10.02 3.35 -15.05
C LYS A 82 8.69 3.33 -14.32
N THR A 83 8.32 2.17 -13.80
CA THR A 83 7.02 1.94 -13.17
C THR A 83 6.99 2.54 -11.78
N VAL A 84 5.93 3.30 -11.47
CA VAL A 84 5.63 3.80 -10.13
C VAL A 84 4.40 3.08 -9.61
N TYR A 85 4.49 2.62 -8.38
CA TYR A 85 3.38 2.02 -7.64
C TYR A 85 2.86 3.04 -6.63
N LEU A 86 1.61 3.41 -6.75
CA LEU A 86 0.92 4.22 -5.75
C LEU A 86 0.31 3.28 -4.74
N VAL A 87 0.74 3.35 -3.50
CA VAL A 87 0.31 2.45 -2.42
C VAL A 87 -0.17 3.26 -1.22
N ASP A 88 -1.11 2.70 -0.48
CA ASP A 88 -1.54 3.26 0.80
C ASP A 88 -0.39 3.20 1.83
N ALA A 89 -0.11 4.31 2.50
CA ALA A 89 0.96 4.42 3.51
C ALA A 89 0.74 3.50 4.74
N GLY A 90 -0.47 3.03 4.96
CA GLY A 90 -0.80 2.05 6.01
C GLY A 90 -0.67 0.60 5.57
N ASP A 91 -0.47 0.33 4.27
CA ASP A 91 -0.51 -1.04 3.73
C ASP A 91 0.40 -1.23 2.51
N TYR A 92 1.61 -0.83 2.49
CA TYR A 92 2.63 -0.94 1.43
C TYR A 92 2.54 -2.18 0.50
N ASP A 93 1.32 -2.58 0.06
CA ASP A 93 1.11 -3.78 -0.73
C ASP A 93 1.30 -3.50 -2.24
N LEU A 94 2.42 -3.98 -2.80
CA LEU A 94 2.70 -3.90 -4.23
C LEU A 94 1.92 -4.93 -5.07
N GLU A 95 1.29 -5.92 -4.44
CA GLU A 95 0.44 -6.88 -5.16
C GLU A 95 -0.93 -6.26 -5.48
N THR A 96 -1.39 -5.32 -4.63
CA THR A 96 -2.65 -4.58 -4.80
C THR A 96 -2.44 -3.07 -4.62
N PRO A 97 -1.62 -2.43 -5.46
CA PRO A 97 -1.41 -0.99 -5.38
C PRO A 97 -2.71 -0.24 -5.74
N TYR A 98 -2.87 0.95 -5.19
CA TYR A 98 -3.97 1.84 -5.57
C TYR A 98 -3.95 2.09 -7.09
N GLN A 99 -2.79 2.39 -7.65
CA GLN A 99 -2.59 2.59 -9.07
C GLN A 99 -1.17 2.18 -9.49
N ILE A 100 -1.03 1.70 -10.73
CA ILE A 100 0.27 1.43 -11.36
C ILE A 100 0.48 2.41 -12.50
N ILE A 101 1.48 3.25 -12.37
CA ILE A 101 1.94 4.17 -13.41
C ILE A 101 3.05 3.45 -14.20
N GLN A 102 2.83 3.23 -15.48
CA GLN A 102 3.76 2.44 -16.32
C GLN A 102 5.03 3.21 -16.69
N ASP A 103 4.96 4.52 -16.85
CA ASP A 103 6.12 5.37 -17.18
C ASP A 103 6.11 6.65 -16.36
N PHE A 104 7.09 6.80 -15.49
CA PHE A 104 7.28 7.95 -14.61
C PHE A 104 7.39 9.27 -15.37
N ASN A 105 8.11 9.29 -16.50
CA ASN A 105 8.31 10.52 -17.26
C ASN A 105 7.01 10.98 -17.93
N GLU A 106 6.27 10.06 -18.53
CA GLU A 106 4.96 10.38 -19.12
C GLU A 106 3.97 10.89 -18.06
N TRP A 107 4.00 10.28 -16.88
CA TRP A 107 3.15 10.69 -15.77
C TRP A 107 3.51 12.10 -15.28
N LEU A 108 4.82 12.38 -15.14
CA LEU A 108 5.32 13.70 -14.74
C LEU A 108 4.95 14.78 -15.77
N GLU A 109 5.03 14.46 -17.08
CA GLU A 109 4.63 15.37 -18.17
C GLU A 109 3.13 15.68 -18.16
N LYS A 110 2.31 14.72 -17.73
CA LYS A 110 0.85 14.87 -17.56
C LYS A 110 0.46 15.56 -16.24
N GLY A 111 1.42 16.06 -15.47
CA GLY A 111 1.19 16.74 -14.20
C GLY A 111 0.93 15.83 -13.03
N CYS A 112 1.34 14.56 -13.12
CA CYS A 112 1.14 13.55 -12.08
C CYS A 112 -0.33 13.39 -11.68
N GLU A 113 -1.23 13.39 -12.68
CA GLU A 113 -2.63 13.10 -12.45
C GLU A 113 -2.74 11.67 -11.90
N ILE A 114 -3.34 11.56 -10.74
CA ILE A 114 -3.75 10.29 -10.14
C ILE A 114 -5.19 10.11 -10.61
N GLU A 115 -5.43 9.02 -11.35
CA GLU A 115 -6.80 8.70 -11.72
C GLU A 115 -7.57 8.52 -10.41
N ASP A 116 -8.58 9.38 -10.24
CA ASP A 116 -9.61 9.06 -9.28
C ASP A 116 -10.23 7.74 -9.75
N ILE A 117 -9.77 6.64 -9.16
CA ILE A 117 -10.50 5.37 -9.27
C ILE A 117 -11.90 5.58 -8.67
N ASP A 118 -12.12 6.72 -8.05
CA ASP A 118 -13.37 7.34 -7.61
C ASP A 118 -14.26 7.94 -8.69
N GLY A 119 -13.83 7.99 -9.92
CA GLY A 119 -14.70 8.33 -11.06
C GLY A 119 -15.80 7.30 -11.31
N GLU A 120 -15.69 6.09 -10.81
CA GLU A 120 -16.76 5.15 -10.56
C GLU A 120 -16.97 5.04 -9.02
N ASP A 121 -17.67 6.03 -8.45
CA ASP A 121 -18.28 5.93 -7.13
C ASP A 121 -17.41 5.27 -6.04
N ILE A 122 -16.41 5.98 -5.46
CA ILE A 122 -15.99 5.67 -4.08
C ILE A 122 -17.18 5.94 -3.12
N ARG A 123 -18.23 6.62 -3.57
CA ARG A 123 -19.55 6.47 -2.97
C ARG A 123 -20.12 5.04 -3.06
N GLY A 124 -19.37 4.09 -3.64
CA GLY A 124 -19.68 2.68 -3.83
C GLY A 124 -18.60 1.68 -3.42
N VAL A 125 -17.40 2.08 -2.97
CA VAL A 125 -16.53 1.18 -2.22
C VAL A 125 -17.07 1.11 -0.80
N ASP A 126 -18.05 0.25 -0.63
CA ASP A 126 -18.65 -0.01 0.67
C ASP A 126 -17.58 -0.66 1.56
N TYR A 127 -16.96 0.14 2.42
CA TYR A 127 -16.20 -0.38 3.53
C TYR A 127 -17.18 -1.04 4.50
N GLY A 128 -16.93 -2.28 4.80
CA GLY A 128 -17.77 -3.05 5.70
C GLY A 128 -16.97 -3.64 6.85
N ASP A 129 -17.72 -4.28 7.71
CA ASP A 129 -17.18 -5.10 8.78
C ASP A 129 -16.96 -6.53 8.28
N LEU A 130 -15.73 -7.06 8.45
CA LEU A 130 -15.41 -8.45 8.12
C LEU A 130 -15.89 -9.38 9.23
N TYR A 131 -16.70 -10.36 8.87
CA TYR A 131 -17.15 -11.41 9.76
C TYR A 131 -16.60 -12.78 9.36
N LEU A 132 -16.12 -13.54 10.34
CA LEU A 132 -15.92 -14.98 10.19
C LEU A 132 -17.29 -15.66 10.33
N ILE A 133 -17.72 -16.36 9.29
CA ILE A 133 -19.04 -17.02 9.25
C ILE A 133 -18.96 -18.53 9.44
N LYS A 134 -17.77 -19.13 9.25
CA LYS A 134 -17.52 -20.55 9.42
C LYS A 134 -16.15 -20.78 10.05
N MET A 135 -16.03 -21.83 10.85
CA MET A 135 -14.72 -22.26 11.36
C MET A 135 -13.84 -22.80 10.22
N PRO A 136 -12.55 -22.45 10.18
CA PRO A 136 -11.61 -23.06 9.26
C PRO A 136 -11.48 -24.57 9.57
N LYS A 137 -11.27 -25.37 8.52
CA LYS A 137 -11.13 -26.84 8.63
C LYS A 137 -9.95 -27.24 9.52
N GLU A 138 -8.89 -26.45 9.52
CA GLU A 138 -7.67 -26.60 10.32
C GLU A 138 -7.86 -26.19 11.79
N GLY A 139 -9.05 -25.80 12.20
CA GLY A 139 -9.37 -25.40 13.56
C GLY A 139 -8.51 -24.21 14.04
N VAL A 140 -7.83 -24.37 15.18
CA VAL A 140 -7.01 -23.30 15.78
C VAL A 140 -5.87 -22.86 14.87
N LYS A 141 -5.27 -23.77 14.10
CA LYS A 141 -4.20 -23.41 13.15
C LYS A 141 -4.73 -22.47 12.06
N GLY A 142 -5.92 -22.75 11.54
CA GLY A 142 -6.57 -21.88 10.58
C GLY A 142 -6.90 -20.50 11.16
N LEU A 143 -7.32 -20.41 12.42
CA LEU A 143 -7.54 -19.14 13.11
C LEU A 143 -6.24 -18.32 13.25
N VAL A 144 -5.10 -18.99 13.51
CA VAL A 144 -3.78 -18.31 13.55
C VAL A 144 -3.40 -17.77 12.18
N THR A 145 -3.66 -18.53 11.11
CA THR A 145 -3.44 -18.07 9.73
C THR A 145 -4.31 -16.85 9.42
N ILE A 146 -5.61 -16.91 9.74
CA ILE A 146 -6.54 -15.77 9.57
C ILE A 146 -6.02 -14.54 10.33
N LYS A 147 -5.65 -14.71 11.62
CA LYS A 147 -5.15 -13.61 12.43
C LYS A 147 -3.96 -12.91 11.79
N ARG A 148 -3.01 -13.67 11.24
CA ARG A 148 -1.81 -13.12 10.59
C ARG A 148 -2.15 -12.44 9.26
N ALA A 149 -2.96 -13.09 8.43
CA ALA A 149 -3.29 -12.62 7.09
C ALA A 149 -4.09 -11.30 7.12
N PHE A 150 -5.02 -11.16 8.06
CA PHE A 150 -5.82 -9.94 8.24
C PHE A 150 -5.25 -8.99 9.29
N ASN A 151 -4.03 -9.20 9.76
CA ASN A 151 -3.35 -8.40 10.78
C ASN A 151 -4.23 -8.05 12.00
N LEU A 152 -4.96 -9.04 12.53
CA LEU A 152 -5.91 -8.80 13.61
C LEU A 152 -5.20 -8.48 14.93
N GLU A 153 -5.55 -7.37 15.54
CA GLU A 153 -4.98 -6.93 16.83
C GLU A 153 -5.32 -7.88 18.00
N MET A 154 -6.48 -8.56 17.93
CA MET A 154 -6.92 -9.47 18.98
C MET A 154 -6.00 -10.68 19.14
N SER A 155 -5.85 -11.19 20.37
CA SER A 155 -5.07 -12.39 20.63
C SER A 155 -5.70 -13.65 20.02
N THR A 156 -4.89 -14.69 19.78
CA THR A 156 -5.39 -15.99 19.27
C THR A 156 -6.42 -16.61 20.24
N GLY A 157 -6.26 -16.40 21.55
CA GLY A 157 -7.20 -16.86 22.55
C GLY A 157 -8.56 -16.17 22.44
N GLU A 158 -8.57 -14.84 22.24
CA GLU A 158 -9.80 -14.07 22.02
C GLU A 158 -10.47 -14.46 20.71
N LEU A 159 -9.71 -14.64 19.63
CA LEU A 159 -10.23 -15.08 18.34
C LEU A 159 -10.88 -16.46 18.46
N LEU A 160 -10.25 -17.39 19.19
CA LEU A 160 -10.82 -18.71 19.46
C LEU A 160 -12.10 -18.64 20.31
N GLN A 161 -12.16 -17.75 21.29
CA GLN A 161 -13.36 -17.53 22.09
C GLN A 161 -14.51 -16.97 21.22
N LYS A 162 -14.22 -15.95 20.43
CA LYS A 162 -15.20 -15.34 19.53
C LYS A 162 -15.71 -16.31 18.47
N SER A 163 -14.84 -17.17 17.95
CA SER A 163 -15.20 -18.16 16.92
C SER A 163 -16.14 -19.27 17.40
N LYS A 164 -16.39 -19.38 18.71
CA LYS A 164 -17.43 -20.29 19.26
C LYS A 164 -18.85 -19.80 18.98
N ASN A 165 -19.03 -18.50 18.72
CA ASN A 165 -20.31 -17.87 18.45
C ASN A 165 -20.25 -17.17 17.07
N LEU A 166 -20.33 -17.97 16.01
CA LEU A 166 -20.35 -17.47 14.64
C LEU A 166 -21.76 -16.99 14.24
N PRO A 167 -21.86 -15.96 13.39
CA PRO A 167 -20.77 -15.17 12.81
C PRO A 167 -20.15 -14.22 13.82
N THR A 168 -18.82 -14.02 13.76
CA THR A 168 -18.10 -13.10 14.64
C THR A 168 -17.31 -12.05 13.85
N LYS A 169 -17.40 -10.80 14.30
CA LYS A 169 -16.66 -9.68 13.69
C LYS A 169 -15.17 -9.82 13.96
N LEU A 170 -14.38 -9.74 12.90
CA LEU A 170 -12.91 -9.80 12.93
C LEU A 170 -12.29 -8.41 12.92
N LEU A 171 -12.69 -7.58 11.97
CA LEU A 171 -12.21 -6.22 11.82
C LEU A 171 -13.26 -5.33 11.15
N SER A 172 -13.07 -4.02 11.20
CA SER A 172 -13.88 -3.00 10.53
C SER A 172 -13.11 -2.35 9.41
N ASN A 173 -13.81 -1.65 8.55
CA ASN A 173 -13.22 -0.80 7.52
C ASN A 173 -12.36 -1.57 6.50
N ILE A 174 -12.88 -2.67 5.97
CA ILE A 174 -12.25 -3.43 4.88
C ILE A 174 -13.16 -3.45 3.66
N THR A 175 -12.59 -3.38 2.48
CA THR A 175 -13.33 -3.54 1.22
C THR A 175 -13.58 -5.02 0.92
N SER A 176 -14.63 -5.31 0.16
CA SER A 176 -14.94 -6.67 -0.28
C SER A 176 -13.78 -7.27 -1.08
N SER A 177 -13.23 -6.49 -2.02
CA SER A 177 -12.12 -6.92 -2.87
C SER A 177 -10.88 -7.31 -2.06
N LYS A 178 -10.49 -6.49 -1.07
CA LYS A 178 -9.33 -6.78 -0.20
C LYS A 178 -9.58 -8.03 0.65
N ALA A 179 -10.78 -8.19 1.19
CA ALA A 179 -11.12 -9.38 1.96
C ALA A 179 -11.09 -10.65 1.11
N ASP A 180 -11.58 -10.60 -0.13
CA ASP A 180 -11.60 -11.73 -1.05
C ASP A 180 -10.19 -12.15 -1.48
N ILE A 181 -9.33 -11.18 -1.84
CA ILE A 181 -7.92 -11.43 -2.20
C ILE A 181 -7.18 -12.12 -1.04
N ILE A 182 -7.31 -11.60 0.19
CA ILE A 182 -6.65 -12.19 1.36
C ILE A 182 -7.19 -13.60 1.62
N ALA A 183 -8.51 -13.80 1.54
CA ALA A 183 -9.16 -15.09 1.75
C ALA A 183 -8.70 -16.13 0.72
N GLU A 184 -8.53 -15.73 -0.55
CA GLU A 184 -8.03 -16.57 -1.63
C GLU A 184 -6.56 -16.95 -1.43
N LYS A 185 -5.71 -15.97 -1.08
CA LYS A 185 -4.28 -16.15 -0.80
C LYS A 185 -4.02 -17.19 0.30
N ILE A 186 -4.87 -17.24 1.33
CA ILE A 186 -4.76 -18.23 2.43
C ILE A 186 -5.58 -19.50 2.18
N GLY A 187 -6.22 -19.65 1.01
CA GLY A 187 -7.04 -20.81 0.66
C GLY A 187 -8.30 -20.97 1.51
N MET A 188 -8.87 -19.89 2.02
CA MET A 188 -10.01 -19.88 2.95
C MET A 188 -11.22 -19.10 2.41
N SER A 189 -11.37 -19.04 1.09
CA SER A 189 -12.55 -18.42 0.45
C SER A 189 -13.84 -19.03 0.97
N GLY A 190 -14.85 -18.18 1.18
CA GLY A 190 -16.18 -18.58 1.67
C GLY A 190 -16.27 -18.83 3.19
N LEU A 191 -15.23 -18.49 3.96
CA LEU A 191 -15.28 -18.42 5.42
C LEU A 191 -15.67 -17.05 5.96
N PHE A 192 -15.72 -16.04 5.09
CA PHE A 192 -15.90 -14.64 5.46
C PHE A 192 -17.14 -14.05 4.82
N GLU A 193 -17.70 -13.02 5.45
CA GLU A 193 -18.80 -12.19 4.96
C GLU A 193 -18.50 -10.74 5.31
N ILE A 194 -18.70 -9.84 4.36
CA ILE A 194 -18.67 -8.39 4.61
C ILE A 194 -20.08 -7.92 4.93
N ARG A 195 -20.23 -7.17 6.00
CA ARG A 195 -21.48 -6.52 6.37
C ARG A 195 -21.28 -5.02 6.44
N TRP A 196 -22.12 -4.31 5.70
CA TRP A 196 -22.13 -2.85 5.67
C TRP A 196 -23.04 -2.30 6.74
N GLU A 197 -22.57 -1.32 7.53
CA GLU A 197 -23.47 -0.54 8.36
C GLU A 197 -24.40 0.26 7.43
N LYS A 198 -25.72 0.09 7.62
CA LYS A 198 -26.66 0.94 6.91
C LYS A 198 -26.44 2.38 7.35
N SER A 199 -25.84 3.20 6.49
CA SER A 199 -25.79 4.62 6.71
C SER A 199 -27.22 5.15 6.84
N VAL A 200 -27.59 5.56 8.05
CA VAL A 200 -28.80 6.33 8.29
C VAL A 200 -28.58 7.66 7.59
N ARG A 201 -29.18 7.82 6.41
CA ARG A 201 -29.23 9.13 5.75
C ARG A 201 -30.17 10.01 6.57
N TYR A 202 -29.61 11.06 7.18
CA TYR A 202 -30.38 12.19 7.68
C TYR A 202 -30.59 13.18 6.55
#